data_60adf41fcf017299419e546f7d4434f3
#
_entry.id   60adf41fcf017299419e546f7d4434f3
#
_cell.length_a   1.000
_cell.length_b   1.000
_cell.length_c   1.000
_cell.angle_alpha   90.00
_cell.angle_beta   90.00
_cell.angle_gamma   90.00
#
_symmetry.space_group_name_H-M   'P 1'
#
loop_
_entity.id
_entity.type
_entity.pdbx_description
1 polymer ?
#
loop_
_entity_poly.entity_id
_entity_poly.type
_entity_poly.pdbx_seq_one_letter_code
_entity_poly.pdbx_strand_id
1 'polypeptide(L)'
;MIKLTGINKIYRTNEIETVALENVNLEVNKGEFLSIMGPSGCGKSTLLNIMGLLDAPTSGTIEIAGTKVDGMKDKELAAFRNQKLGFVFQSFHLINSLNVLDNVELPLLYRKVSAKERRHLAEEVLKKVGLSHRMRHMPTQLSGGQCQRVAIARAIIGNPEIILADEPTGNLDSKMGAEVMELLHQLNKEDGRTIVMAVSYTHLT
;
A
#
# COMPACT_ATOMS: atom_id res chain seq x y z
N MET A 1 14.52 -6.71 -3.54
CA MET A 1 13.05 -6.88 -3.67
C MET A 1 12.43 -5.84 -4.59
N ILE A 2 12.74 -4.57 -4.41
CA ILE A 2 12.41 -3.48 -5.35
C ILE A 2 13.71 -2.84 -5.81
N LYS A 3 13.85 -2.58 -7.10
CA LYS A 3 14.99 -1.85 -7.65
C LYS A 3 14.50 -0.80 -8.64
N LEU A 4 14.83 0.44 -8.36
CA LEU A 4 14.58 1.60 -9.20
C LEU A 4 15.90 2.12 -9.73
N THR A 5 16.01 2.37 -11.01
CA THR A 5 17.23 2.88 -11.64
C THR A 5 16.92 4.07 -12.51
N GLY A 6 17.48 5.23 -12.17
CA GLY A 6 17.36 6.47 -12.93
C GLY A 6 15.91 6.95 -13.13
N ILE A 7 15.05 6.77 -12.13
CA ILE A 7 13.64 7.14 -12.21
C ILE A 7 13.47 8.65 -12.28
N ASN A 8 12.83 9.10 -13.35
CA ASN A 8 12.37 10.47 -13.51
C ASN A 8 10.85 10.47 -13.63
N LYS A 9 10.20 11.46 -13.02
CA LYS A 9 8.76 11.71 -13.19
C LYS A 9 8.51 13.19 -13.39
N ILE A 10 7.98 13.52 -14.56
CA ILE A 10 7.62 14.88 -14.94
C ILE A 10 6.14 14.89 -15.28
N TYR A 11 5.37 15.71 -14.58
CA TYR A 11 3.98 15.99 -14.92
C TYR A 11 3.94 17.20 -15.83
N ARG A 12 3.24 17.08 -16.96
CA ARG A 12 3.09 18.14 -17.96
C ARG A 12 1.62 18.51 -18.11
N THR A 13 1.34 19.78 -17.96
CA THR A 13 0.10 20.41 -18.41
C THR A 13 0.43 21.30 -19.61
N ASN A 14 -0.59 21.90 -20.25
CA ASN A 14 -0.36 22.77 -21.41
C ASN A 14 0.56 23.98 -21.12
N GLU A 15 0.72 24.37 -19.87
CA GLU A 15 1.42 25.59 -19.45
C GLU A 15 2.57 25.36 -18.46
N ILE A 16 2.61 24.21 -17.79
CA ILE A 16 3.55 23.98 -16.67
C ILE A 16 4.13 22.58 -16.75
N GLU A 17 5.45 22.49 -16.58
CA GLU A 17 6.14 21.25 -16.25
C GLU A 17 6.49 21.21 -14.77
N THR A 18 6.15 20.12 -14.10
CA THR A 18 6.52 19.89 -12.69
C THR A 18 7.37 18.63 -12.62
N VAL A 19 8.63 18.79 -12.23
CA VAL A 19 9.52 17.66 -11.94
C VAL A 19 9.19 17.14 -10.54
N ALA A 20 8.58 15.96 -10.48
CA ALA A 20 8.22 15.32 -9.21
C ALA A 20 9.33 14.40 -8.70
N LEU A 21 10.06 13.73 -9.60
CA LEU A 21 11.21 12.89 -9.28
C LEU A 21 12.31 13.12 -10.32
N GLU A 22 13.55 13.19 -9.87
CA GLU A 22 14.72 13.40 -10.72
C GLU A 22 15.81 12.37 -10.37
N ASN A 23 16.16 11.53 -11.34
CA ASN A 23 17.23 10.53 -11.28
C ASN A 23 17.24 9.69 -9.99
N VAL A 24 16.07 9.23 -9.54
CA VAL A 24 15.96 8.47 -8.30
C VAL A 24 16.46 7.03 -8.52
N ASN A 25 17.41 6.63 -7.68
CA ASN A 25 17.94 5.28 -7.59
C ASN A 25 17.64 4.74 -6.18
N LEU A 26 16.99 3.59 -6.10
CA LEU A 26 16.60 2.99 -4.82
C LEU A 26 16.63 1.47 -4.94
N GLU A 27 17.18 0.82 -3.95
CA GLU A 27 17.12 -0.64 -3.80
C GLU A 27 16.56 -0.99 -2.42
N VAL A 28 15.53 -1.85 -2.41
CA VAL A 28 14.89 -2.36 -1.20
C VAL A 28 15.05 -3.87 -1.17
N ASN A 29 15.62 -4.39 -0.11
CA ASN A 29 15.86 -5.82 0.06
C ASN A 29 14.59 -6.55 0.53
N LYS A 30 14.57 -7.87 0.36
CA LYS A 30 13.48 -8.70 0.86
C LYS A 30 13.45 -8.66 2.39
N GLY A 31 12.25 -8.45 2.95
CA GLY A 31 12.05 -8.35 4.40
C GLY A 31 12.49 -7.02 5.01
N GLU A 32 12.94 -6.06 4.22
CA GLU A 32 13.32 -4.74 4.71
C GLU A 32 12.09 -3.91 5.08
N PHE A 33 12.19 -3.11 6.15
CA PHE A 33 11.25 -2.05 6.51
C PHE A 33 11.90 -0.70 6.22
N LEU A 34 11.51 -0.08 5.11
CA LEU A 34 12.05 1.21 4.65
C LEU A 34 11.06 2.34 4.91
N SER A 35 11.53 3.43 5.52
CA SER A 35 10.78 4.68 5.66
C SER A 35 11.37 5.76 4.77
N ILE A 36 10.56 6.30 3.87
CA ILE A 36 10.88 7.45 3.01
C ILE A 36 10.34 8.70 3.70
N MET A 37 11.22 9.56 4.19
CA MET A 37 10.86 10.74 4.97
C MET A 37 11.12 12.02 4.19
N GLY A 38 10.28 13.01 4.36
CA GLY A 38 10.45 14.32 3.72
C GLY A 38 9.24 15.24 3.92
N PRO A 39 9.35 16.52 3.61
CA PRO A 39 8.24 17.47 3.71
C PRO A 39 7.10 17.09 2.75
N SER A 40 5.91 17.65 3.00
CA SER A 40 4.77 17.46 2.08
C SER A 40 5.14 18.02 0.70
N GLY A 41 4.71 17.32 -0.36
CA GLY A 41 4.93 17.72 -1.75
C GLY A 41 6.32 17.39 -2.33
N CYS A 42 7.24 16.75 -1.60
CA CYS A 42 8.57 16.41 -2.11
C CYS A 42 8.62 15.12 -2.98
N GLY A 43 7.49 14.59 -3.43
CA GLY A 43 7.46 13.45 -4.36
C GLY A 43 7.34 12.05 -3.72
N LYS A 44 7.19 11.92 -2.38
CA LYS A 44 7.10 10.61 -1.70
C LYS A 44 5.96 9.73 -2.21
N SER A 45 4.74 10.27 -2.26
CA SER A 45 3.57 9.56 -2.78
C SER A 45 3.71 9.23 -4.26
N THR A 46 4.35 10.12 -5.05
CA THR A 46 4.68 9.84 -6.46
C THR A 46 5.62 8.64 -6.56
N LEU A 47 6.65 8.59 -5.73
CA LEU A 47 7.59 7.48 -5.71
C LEU A 47 6.91 6.17 -5.30
N LEU A 48 6.04 6.19 -4.26
CA LEU A 48 5.24 5.02 -3.87
C LEU A 48 4.29 4.58 -4.97
N ASN A 49 3.63 5.51 -5.69
CA ASN A 49 2.74 5.19 -6.80
C ASN A 49 3.49 4.51 -7.96
N ILE A 50 4.72 4.95 -8.25
CA ILE A 50 5.57 4.32 -9.27
C ILE A 50 6.02 2.93 -8.81
N MET A 51 6.48 2.76 -7.56
CA MET A 51 6.80 1.45 -6.98
C MET A 51 5.57 0.54 -6.95
N GLY A 52 4.40 1.13 -6.75
CA GLY A 52 3.12 0.44 -6.73
C GLY A 52 2.54 0.12 -8.09
N LEU A 53 3.19 0.53 -9.18
CA LEU A 53 2.68 0.37 -10.55
C LEU A 53 1.29 1.00 -10.74
N LEU A 54 1.00 2.05 -9.96
CA LEU A 54 -0.22 2.88 -10.08
C LEU A 54 0.01 4.05 -11.04
N ASP A 55 1.26 4.45 -11.23
CA ASP A 55 1.70 5.46 -12.18
C ASP A 55 3.00 4.99 -12.88
N ALA A 56 3.21 5.44 -14.10
CA ALA A 56 4.41 5.12 -14.86
C ALA A 56 5.47 6.22 -14.69
N PRO A 57 6.77 5.89 -14.61
CA PRO A 57 7.82 6.89 -14.67
C PRO A 57 7.89 7.51 -16.07
N THR A 58 8.41 8.73 -16.17
CA THR A 58 8.72 9.37 -17.46
C THR A 58 9.93 8.70 -18.13
N SER A 59 10.89 8.27 -17.33
CA SER A 59 12.05 7.47 -17.74
C SER A 59 12.65 6.72 -16.54
N GLY A 60 13.54 5.79 -16.82
CA GLY A 60 14.14 4.89 -15.85
C GLY A 60 13.55 3.49 -15.92
N THR A 61 14.01 2.59 -15.07
CA THR A 61 13.59 1.17 -15.07
C THR A 61 13.17 0.74 -13.68
N ILE A 62 12.19 -0.18 -13.63
CA ILE A 62 11.61 -0.73 -12.42
C ILE A 62 11.73 -2.26 -12.45
N GLU A 63 12.29 -2.81 -11.38
CA GLU A 63 12.29 -4.26 -11.14
C GLU A 63 11.65 -4.54 -9.77
N ILE A 64 10.69 -5.47 -9.73
CA ILE A 64 9.98 -5.88 -8.52
C ILE A 64 9.99 -7.40 -8.42
N ALA A 65 10.42 -7.92 -7.27
CA ALA A 65 10.52 -9.36 -7.01
C ALA A 65 11.30 -10.11 -8.13
N GLY A 66 12.40 -9.51 -8.63
CA GLY A 66 13.23 -10.08 -9.70
C GLY A 66 12.61 -9.98 -11.10
N THR A 67 11.48 -9.28 -11.25
CA THR A 67 10.80 -9.12 -12.53
C THR A 67 10.88 -7.67 -13.00
N LYS A 68 11.42 -7.44 -14.19
CA LYS A 68 11.34 -6.14 -14.86
C LYS A 68 9.92 -5.92 -15.35
N VAL A 69 9.35 -4.78 -14.99
CA VAL A 69 7.95 -4.45 -15.32
C VAL A 69 7.85 -3.55 -16.55
N ASP A 70 8.98 -3.06 -17.05
CA ASP A 70 9.03 -2.22 -18.24
C ASP A 70 8.50 -2.98 -19.47
N GLY A 71 7.56 -2.37 -20.18
CA GLY A 71 6.93 -2.97 -21.36
C GLY A 71 5.78 -3.94 -21.09
N MET A 72 5.44 -4.21 -19.81
CA MET A 72 4.22 -4.94 -19.50
C MET A 72 2.98 -4.16 -19.89
N LYS A 73 1.96 -4.85 -20.40
CA LYS A 73 0.65 -4.26 -20.71
C LYS A 73 -0.14 -3.99 -19.44
N ASP A 74 -1.09 -3.07 -19.47
CA ASP A 74 -1.92 -2.68 -18.30
C ASP A 74 -2.55 -3.87 -17.58
N LYS A 75 -3.04 -4.86 -18.34
CA LYS A 75 -3.63 -6.08 -17.77
C LYS A 75 -2.60 -6.92 -17.01
N GLU A 76 -1.38 -7.01 -17.51
CA GLU A 76 -0.27 -7.74 -16.88
C GLU A 76 0.20 -7.01 -15.63
N LEU A 77 0.35 -5.68 -15.71
CA LEU A 77 0.67 -4.82 -14.57
C LEU A 77 -0.39 -4.92 -13.46
N ALA A 78 -1.69 -4.90 -13.83
CA ALA A 78 -2.78 -5.04 -12.87
C ALA A 78 -2.77 -6.41 -12.17
N ALA A 79 -2.52 -7.49 -12.91
CA ALA A 79 -2.41 -8.83 -12.35
C ALA A 79 -1.19 -8.96 -11.44
N PHE A 80 -0.03 -8.45 -11.88
CA PHE A 80 1.21 -8.44 -11.11
C PHE A 80 1.06 -7.64 -9.81
N ARG A 81 0.51 -6.42 -9.90
CA ARG A 81 0.21 -5.57 -8.76
C ARG A 81 -0.70 -6.27 -7.74
N ASN A 82 -1.82 -6.83 -8.20
CA ASN A 82 -2.75 -7.56 -7.34
C ASN A 82 -2.08 -8.76 -6.63
N GLN A 83 -1.11 -9.42 -7.29
CA GLN A 83 -0.46 -10.60 -6.76
C GLN A 83 0.69 -10.30 -5.80
N LYS A 84 1.49 -9.25 -6.09
CA LYS A 84 2.75 -8.98 -5.42
C LYS A 84 2.69 -7.85 -4.40
N LEU A 85 1.74 -6.91 -4.57
CA LEU A 85 1.71 -5.66 -3.82
C LEU A 85 0.43 -5.55 -2.98
N GLY A 86 0.59 -5.04 -1.75
CA GLY A 86 -0.50 -4.56 -0.90
C GLY A 86 -0.37 -3.06 -0.69
N PHE A 87 -1.49 -2.34 -0.61
CA PHE A 87 -1.51 -0.89 -0.45
C PHE A 87 -2.24 -0.48 0.80
N VAL A 88 -1.63 0.43 1.56
CA VAL A 88 -2.21 1.10 2.72
C VAL A 88 -2.11 2.60 2.49
N PHE A 89 -3.25 3.31 2.52
CA PHE A 89 -3.31 4.75 2.26
C PHE A 89 -3.74 5.51 3.51
N GLN A 90 -3.36 6.77 3.59
CA GLN A 90 -3.75 7.70 4.66
C GLN A 90 -5.27 7.83 4.81
N SER A 91 -6.01 7.89 3.71
CA SER A 91 -7.47 8.04 3.67
C SER A 91 -8.24 6.71 3.67
N PHE A 92 -7.60 5.60 4.03
CA PHE A 92 -8.15 4.24 4.10
C PHE A 92 -8.71 3.68 2.79
N HIS A 93 -9.35 4.49 1.98
CA HIS A 93 -10.01 4.15 0.71
C HIS A 93 -10.94 2.92 0.83
N LEU A 94 -11.74 2.88 1.89
CA LEU A 94 -12.78 1.89 2.05
C LEU A 94 -14.03 2.27 1.25
N ILE A 95 -14.71 1.28 0.71
CA ILE A 95 -15.98 1.47 0.01
C ILE A 95 -17.08 1.52 1.07
N ASN A 96 -17.69 2.69 1.27
CA ASN A 96 -18.67 2.93 2.34
C ASN A 96 -19.97 2.13 2.18
N SER A 97 -20.31 1.69 0.97
CA SER A 97 -21.48 0.84 0.69
C SER A 97 -21.23 -0.66 0.92
N LEU A 98 -20.01 -1.06 1.27
CA LEU A 98 -19.62 -2.42 1.60
C LEU A 98 -19.29 -2.52 3.10
N ASN A 99 -19.67 -3.64 3.71
CA ASN A 99 -19.24 -3.93 5.08
C ASN A 99 -17.73 -4.22 5.15
N VAL A 100 -17.20 -4.38 6.35
CA VAL A 100 -15.76 -4.64 6.60
C VAL A 100 -15.28 -5.88 5.88
N LEU A 101 -16.01 -6.99 5.97
CA LEU A 101 -15.63 -8.26 5.36
C LEU A 101 -15.57 -8.14 3.84
N ASP A 102 -16.58 -7.53 3.22
CA ASP A 102 -16.66 -7.35 1.78
C ASP A 102 -15.56 -6.40 1.27
N ASN A 103 -15.20 -5.35 2.03
CA ASN A 103 -14.05 -4.49 1.71
C ASN A 103 -12.73 -5.28 1.69
N VAL A 104 -12.55 -6.20 2.62
CA VAL A 104 -11.32 -7.01 2.71
C VAL A 104 -11.24 -8.03 1.58
N GLU A 105 -12.36 -8.60 1.15
CA GLU A 105 -12.41 -9.58 0.04
C GLU A 105 -12.06 -9.01 -1.33
N LEU A 106 -12.16 -7.68 -1.54
CA LEU A 106 -12.04 -7.03 -2.86
C LEU A 106 -10.86 -7.49 -3.71
N PRO A 107 -9.61 -7.58 -3.19
CA PRO A 107 -8.47 -8.00 -4.01
C PRO A 107 -8.62 -9.41 -4.57
N LEU A 108 -9.32 -10.30 -3.87
CA LEU A 108 -9.51 -11.70 -4.27
C LEU A 108 -10.62 -11.89 -5.30
N LEU A 109 -11.49 -10.90 -5.51
CA LEU A 109 -12.50 -10.93 -6.59
C LEU A 109 -11.85 -11.01 -7.97
N TYR A 110 -10.65 -10.45 -8.13
CA TYR A 110 -9.89 -10.47 -9.39
C TYR A 110 -9.03 -11.73 -9.56
N ARG A 111 -9.06 -12.63 -8.58
CA ARG A 111 -8.39 -13.93 -8.62
C ARG A 111 -9.43 -15.04 -8.77
N LYS A 112 -9.01 -16.20 -9.29
CA LYS A 112 -9.89 -17.37 -9.42
C LYS A 112 -10.06 -18.08 -8.06
N VAL A 113 -10.51 -17.35 -7.04
CA VAL A 113 -10.76 -17.85 -5.68
C VAL A 113 -12.26 -17.97 -5.47
N SER A 114 -12.73 -19.10 -4.95
CA SER A 114 -14.16 -19.31 -4.68
C SER A 114 -14.70 -18.33 -3.62
N ALA A 115 -15.99 -18.01 -3.66
CA ALA A 115 -16.60 -17.12 -2.68
C ALA A 115 -16.44 -17.63 -1.24
N LYS A 116 -16.55 -18.94 -1.03
CA LYS A 116 -16.36 -19.57 0.28
C LYS A 116 -14.94 -19.37 0.80
N GLU A 117 -13.96 -19.57 -0.06
CA GLU A 117 -12.54 -19.44 0.29
C GLU A 117 -12.16 -17.97 0.52
N ARG A 118 -12.65 -17.03 -0.32
CA ARG A 118 -12.43 -15.59 -0.11
C ARG A 118 -12.93 -15.15 1.26
N ARG A 119 -14.15 -15.57 1.63
CA ARG A 119 -14.75 -15.25 2.92
C ARG A 119 -13.92 -15.80 4.07
N HIS A 120 -13.49 -17.05 3.99
CA HIS A 120 -12.63 -17.66 5.00
C HIS A 120 -11.32 -16.89 5.16
N LEU A 121 -10.62 -16.56 4.06
CA LEU A 121 -9.40 -15.78 4.10
C LEU A 121 -9.61 -14.38 4.68
N ALA A 122 -10.74 -13.73 4.38
CA ALA A 122 -11.07 -12.42 4.94
C ALA A 122 -11.32 -12.50 6.45
N GLU A 123 -12.00 -13.53 6.93
CA GLU A 123 -12.20 -13.77 8.37
C GLU A 123 -10.86 -13.99 9.10
N GLU A 124 -9.94 -14.76 8.52
CA GLU A 124 -8.61 -15.01 9.07
C GLU A 124 -7.78 -13.72 9.18
N VAL A 125 -7.72 -12.90 8.12
CA VAL A 125 -6.96 -11.66 8.18
C VAL A 125 -7.61 -10.61 9.09
N LEU A 126 -8.95 -10.58 9.19
CA LEU A 126 -9.65 -9.71 10.14
C LEU A 126 -9.40 -10.12 11.60
N LYS A 127 -9.27 -11.41 11.85
CA LYS A 127 -8.83 -11.94 13.16
C LYS A 127 -7.40 -11.48 13.46
N LYS A 128 -6.50 -11.57 12.49
CA LYS A 128 -5.10 -11.15 12.64
C LYS A 128 -4.96 -9.65 13.00
N VAL A 129 -5.80 -8.79 12.41
CA VAL A 129 -5.81 -7.35 12.74
C VAL A 129 -6.72 -6.97 13.92
N GLY A 130 -7.28 -7.96 14.65
CA GLY A 130 -8.10 -7.73 15.85
C GLY A 130 -9.51 -7.22 15.59
N LEU A 131 -10.09 -7.48 14.42
CA LEU A 131 -11.40 -6.96 14.00
C LEU A 131 -12.47 -8.06 13.77
N SER A 132 -12.31 -9.25 14.35
CA SER A 132 -13.28 -10.36 14.23
C SER A 132 -14.71 -9.97 14.60
N HIS A 133 -14.86 -9.09 15.61
CA HIS A 133 -16.15 -8.62 16.11
C HIS A 133 -16.78 -7.50 15.29
N ARG A 134 -16.11 -7.02 14.23
CA ARG A 134 -16.53 -5.89 13.37
C ARG A 134 -16.82 -6.27 11.92
N MET A 135 -16.76 -7.54 11.55
CA MET A 135 -16.85 -8.02 10.18
C MET A 135 -18.10 -7.53 9.41
N ARG A 136 -19.24 -7.37 10.11
CA ARG A 136 -20.52 -6.95 9.51
C ARG A 136 -20.77 -5.44 9.61
N HIS A 137 -19.87 -4.67 10.26
CA HIS A 137 -20.02 -3.22 10.37
C HIS A 137 -19.69 -2.53 9.04
N MET A 138 -20.30 -1.37 8.84
CA MET A 138 -19.97 -0.48 7.72
C MET A 138 -18.78 0.41 8.12
N PRO A 139 -17.97 0.90 7.17
CA PRO A 139 -16.85 1.79 7.48
C PRO A 139 -17.23 3.00 8.32
N THR A 140 -18.42 3.57 8.11
CA THR A 140 -18.95 4.72 8.87
C THR A 140 -19.22 4.43 10.35
N GLN A 141 -19.23 3.18 10.74
CA GLN A 141 -19.46 2.72 12.12
C GLN A 141 -18.14 2.41 12.86
N LEU A 142 -17.00 2.70 12.25
CA LEU A 142 -15.67 2.39 12.76
C LEU A 142 -14.90 3.66 13.14
N SER A 143 -14.00 3.54 14.12
CA SER A 143 -13.00 4.57 14.37
C SER A 143 -11.96 4.64 13.24
N GLY A 144 -11.21 5.74 13.14
CA GLY A 144 -10.14 5.88 12.16
C GLY A 144 -9.11 4.75 12.23
N GLY A 145 -8.67 4.38 13.44
CA GLY A 145 -7.74 3.26 13.64
C GLY A 145 -8.34 1.91 13.22
N GLN A 146 -9.64 1.69 13.43
CA GLN A 146 -10.32 0.48 12.93
C GLN A 146 -10.41 0.49 11.40
N CYS A 147 -10.74 1.63 10.78
CA CYS A 147 -10.72 1.77 9.31
C CYS A 147 -9.34 1.46 8.73
N GLN A 148 -8.28 1.94 9.37
CA GLN A 148 -6.91 1.66 8.91
C GLN A 148 -6.54 0.18 9.07
N ARG A 149 -6.96 -0.48 10.14
CA ARG A 149 -6.76 -1.93 10.29
C ARG A 149 -7.53 -2.73 9.22
N VAL A 150 -8.73 -2.28 8.81
CA VAL A 150 -9.47 -2.86 7.67
C VAL A 150 -8.68 -2.67 6.38
N ALA A 151 -8.13 -1.48 6.14
CA ALA A 151 -7.29 -1.20 4.97
C ALA A 151 -6.03 -2.09 4.94
N ILE A 152 -5.39 -2.31 6.09
CA ILE A 152 -4.27 -3.24 6.23
C ILE A 152 -4.71 -4.69 5.95
N ALA A 153 -5.83 -5.14 6.53
CA ALA A 153 -6.38 -6.47 6.26
C ALA A 153 -6.63 -6.69 4.76
N ARG A 154 -7.23 -5.69 4.09
CA ARG A 154 -7.41 -5.70 2.63
C ARG A 154 -6.08 -5.76 1.88
N ALA A 155 -5.07 -5.05 2.34
CA ALA A 155 -3.75 -5.07 1.72
C ALA A 155 -3.08 -6.44 1.80
N ILE A 156 -3.27 -7.19 2.91
CA ILE A 156 -2.55 -8.45 3.16
C ILE A 156 -3.31 -9.71 2.76
N ILE A 157 -4.62 -9.64 2.48
CA ILE A 157 -5.45 -10.84 2.17
C ILE A 157 -4.93 -11.63 0.97
N GLY A 158 -4.37 -10.94 0.00
CA GLY A 158 -3.75 -11.55 -1.18
C GLY A 158 -2.38 -12.16 -0.92
N ASN A 159 -1.90 -12.16 0.30
CA ASN A 159 -0.56 -12.60 0.69
C ASN A 159 0.56 -11.95 -0.15
N PRO A 160 0.60 -10.60 -0.28
CA PRO A 160 1.62 -9.92 -1.07
C PRO A 160 2.99 -10.04 -0.41
N GLU A 161 4.04 -9.98 -1.22
CA GLU A 161 5.42 -9.94 -0.74
C GLU A 161 5.85 -8.55 -0.26
N ILE A 162 5.19 -7.51 -0.78
CA ILE A 162 5.52 -6.10 -0.54
C ILE A 162 4.27 -5.36 -0.10
N ILE A 163 4.39 -4.53 0.93
CA ILE A 163 3.36 -3.57 1.37
C ILE A 163 3.91 -2.17 1.14
N LEU A 164 3.14 -1.35 0.43
CA LEU A 164 3.40 0.07 0.22
C LEU A 164 2.41 0.87 1.07
N ALA A 165 2.91 1.69 1.99
CA ALA A 165 2.12 2.45 2.93
C ALA A 165 2.37 3.96 2.76
N ASP A 166 1.37 4.68 2.26
CA ASP A 166 1.45 6.14 2.10
C ASP A 166 0.81 6.84 3.29
N GLU A 167 1.64 7.40 4.15
CA GLU A 167 1.25 8.10 5.39
C GLU A 167 0.21 7.32 6.25
N PRO A 168 0.49 6.06 6.61
CA PRO A 168 -0.52 5.15 7.17
C PRO A 168 -1.10 5.60 8.51
N THR A 169 -0.48 6.57 9.18
CA THR A 169 -0.91 7.13 10.47
C THR A 169 -1.32 8.59 10.40
N GLY A 170 -1.25 9.23 9.22
CA GLY A 170 -1.43 10.67 9.05
C GLY A 170 -2.81 11.21 9.48
N ASN A 171 -3.85 10.38 9.47
CA ASN A 171 -5.21 10.73 9.89
C ASN A 171 -5.60 10.13 11.26
N LEU A 172 -4.63 9.69 12.06
CA LEU A 172 -4.86 9.02 13.33
C LEU A 172 -4.29 9.84 14.49
N ASP A 173 -4.90 9.72 15.67
CA ASP A 173 -4.28 10.19 16.89
C ASP A 173 -3.04 9.34 17.26
N SER A 174 -2.22 9.83 18.17
CA SER A 174 -0.93 9.22 18.54
C SER A 174 -1.07 7.77 19.02
N LYS A 175 -2.15 7.44 19.75
CA LYS A 175 -2.39 6.10 20.27
C LYS A 175 -2.74 5.13 19.14
N MET A 176 -3.72 5.48 18.32
CA MET A 176 -4.13 4.66 17.17
C MET A 176 -3.00 4.55 16.14
N GLY A 177 -2.24 5.62 15.95
CA GLY A 177 -1.04 5.61 15.09
C GLY A 177 -0.01 4.60 15.57
N ALA A 178 0.30 4.57 16.88
CA ALA A 178 1.23 3.60 17.45
C ALA A 178 0.75 2.15 17.27
N GLU A 179 -0.54 1.87 17.48
CA GLU A 179 -1.12 0.54 17.24
C GLU A 179 -1.04 0.08 15.77
N VAL A 180 -1.24 1.01 14.83
CA VAL A 180 -1.09 0.72 13.39
C VAL A 180 0.38 0.47 13.03
N MET A 181 1.31 1.25 13.59
CA MET A 181 2.75 1.03 13.37
C MET A 181 3.21 -0.32 13.94
N GLU A 182 2.74 -0.69 15.13
CA GLU A 182 3.05 -1.99 15.72
C GLU A 182 2.57 -3.14 14.83
N LEU A 183 1.34 -3.03 14.28
CA LEU A 183 0.81 -4.01 13.34
C LEU A 183 1.68 -4.13 12.07
N LEU A 184 2.13 -3.02 11.50
CA LEU A 184 3.04 -3.03 10.34
C LEU A 184 4.39 -3.67 10.70
N HIS A 185 4.94 -3.37 11.88
CA HIS A 185 6.17 -4.02 12.36
C HIS A 185 6.01 -5.53 12.57
N GLN A 186 4.89 -5.98 13.10
CA GLN A 186 4.58 -7.42 13.22
C GLN A 186 4.52 -8.10 11.86
N LEU A 187 3.85 -7.50 10.87
CA LEU A 187 3.79 -8.02 9.50
C LEU A 187 5.18 -8.11 8.84
N ASN A 188 6.08 -7.20 9.16
CA ASN A 188 7.46 -7.26 8.68
C ASN A 188 8.26 -8.35 9.38
N LYS A 189 8.26 -8.37 10.72
CA LYS A 189 9.11 -9.26 11.53
C LYS A 189 8.66 -10.72 11.51
N GLU A 190 7.34 -10.94 11.68
CA GLU A 190 6.78 -12.28 11.81
C GLU A 190 6.46 -12.92 10.46
N ASP A 191 5.93 -12.15 9.52
CA ASP A 191 5.57 -12.64 8.18
C ASP A 191 6.69 -12.48 7.15
N GLY A 192 7.78 -11.79 7.50
CA GLY A 192 8.91 -11.53 6.58
C GLY A 192 8.58 -10.62 5.40
N ARG A 193 7.51 -9.80 5.50
CA ARG A 193 7.08 -8.93 4.41
C ARG A 193 8.00 -7.74 4.26
N THR A 194 8.26 -7.35 3.02
CA THR A 194 8.94 -6.09 2.72
C THR A 194 7.94 -4.95 2.84
N ILE A 195 8.29 -3.90 3.60
CA ILE A 195 7.41 -2.73 3.79
C ILE A 195 8.15 -1.48 3.35
N VAL A 196 7.53 -0.68 2.50
CA VAL A 196 8.00 0.67 2.16
C VAL A 196 6.93 1.66 2.56
N MET A 197 7.30 2.60 3.42
CA MET A 197 6.39 3.58 3.98
C MET A 197 6.85 5.00 3.65
N ALA A 198 5.93 5.85 3.19
CA ALA A 198 6.15 7.29 3.12
C ALA A 198 5.64 7.97 4.39
N VAL A 199 6.41 8.90 4.91
CA VAL A 199 6.07 9.69 6.10
C VAL A 199 6.37 11.16 5.83
N SER A 200 5.36 12.01 6.01
CA SER A 200 5.59 13.46 6.06
C SER A 200 5.91 13.88 7.48
N TYR A 201 6.99 14.66 7.62
CA TYR A 201 7.18 15.42 8.84
C TYR A 201 6.72 16.86 8.59
N THR A 202 5.75 17.32 9.36
CA THR A 202 5.48 18.72 9.53
C THR A 202 6.60 19.27 10.41
N HIS A 203 7.24 20.38 10.00
CA HIS A 203 8.20 21.05 10.83
C HIS A 203 7.56 21.30 12.21
N LEU A 204 8.10 20.64 13.24
CA LEU A 204 7.89 21.07 14.61
C LEU A 204 8.64 22.39 14.76
N THR A 205 7.95 23.49 14.53
CA THR A 205 8.39 24.83 14.94
C THR A 205 8.10 25.01 16.41
#